data_e40b9111152f753adb8147da60cc2fc1
#
_entry.id   e40b9111152f753adb8147da60cc2fc1
#
_cell.length_a   1.000
_cell.length_b   1.000
_cell.length_c   1.000
_cell.angle_alpha   90.00
_cell.angle_beta   90.00
_cell.angle_gamma   90.00
#
_symmetry.space_group_name_H-M   'P 1'
#
loop_
_entity.id
_entity.type
_entity.pdbx_description
1 polymer ?
#
loop_
_entity_poly.entity_id
_entity_poly.type
_entity_poly.pdbx_seq_one_letter_code
_entity_poly.pdbx_strand_id
1 'polypeptide(L)'
;MLRRRTAGQDGGDRAQPDRKKATCEAPAAVNKQQEKRSCWSTVVLLGKILLLVIFVPPFLNYASLQRERQELGPKGAQLIDVGLGQKISLLCKGHGRPVVILDAPTGMSSDVWYHVQESISHTTKVCAYDRVGLGFSWRVMENQTLGMEKVWRSSTTGRMVDDLHRLVKAAEIATPFILVGSELGALNGRFYSHIHDAQVSDLVLISPIPEDVFEEEKWQQYWYTHLVPTLQMMQLSAAAGVSRLLLILGLLQPTLRGDDVSEEVVQRQKYLLSNPAHQSSAVDEHFFLNESASQVREISKFKPLSSSTSVSVIVGDSFDEQLPAHLNQVFAELQRKALERAYPQAHRIHIQEADRRMIYKKPSSVSKHLLELVSKRQTKQQRQ
;
A
#
# COMPACT_ATOMS: atom_id res chain seq x y z
N MET A 1 50.29 58.86 25.84
CA MET A 1 50.84 60.14 25.34
C MET A 1 49.60 60.98 25.00
N LEU A 2 49.24 61.92 25.89
CA LEU A 2 49.58 63.34 25.85
C LEU A 2 49.08 64.04 24.57
N ARG A 3 48.25 65.05 24.56
CA ARG A 3 48.04 66.30 25.31
C ARG A 3 46.84 67.02 24.68
N ARG A 4 45.82 67.50 25.40
CA ARG A 4 45.69 68.80 26.02
C ARG A 4 45.56 70.02 25.08
N ARG A 5 44.43 70.74 25.31
CA ARG A 5 44.26 72.22 25.50
C ARG A 5 44.03 73.06 24.26
N THR A 6 43.28 74.11 24.21
CA THR A 6 42.72 75.15 25.09
C THR A 6 41.73 75.96 24.27
N ALA A 7 40.54 76.39 24.74
CA ALA A 7 40.19 77.62 25.46
C ALA A 7 40.35 78.95 24.67
N GLY A 8 39.28 79.78 24.71
CA GLY A 8 39.19 81.19 24.41
C GLY A 8 37.73 81.50 23.99
N GLN A 9 36.84 81.98 24.84
CA GLN A 9 36.49 83.31 25.40
C GLN A 9 36.44 84.41 24.38
N ASP A 10 35.26 85.00 24.19
CA ASP A 10 34.63 86.24 24.63
C ASP A 10 33.67 86.70 23.54
N GLY A 11 32.52 87.26 23.81
CA GLY A 11 32.00 88.32 24.53
C GLY A 11 30.79 88.87 23.86
N GLY A 12 29.73 89.09 24.61
CA GLY A 12 28.82 90.25 24.65
C GLY A 12 27.93 90.50 23.43
N ASP A 13 26.65 90.53 23.46
CA ASP A 13 25.86 91.61 24.00
C ASP A 13 24.35 91.35 23.92
N ARG A 14 23.57 92.05 24.80
CA ARG A 14 22.15 92.02 25.08
C ARG A 14 21.27 92.43 23.91
N ALA A 15 20.11 91.77 23.76
CA ALA A 15 18.80 92.42 23.70
C ALA A 15 17.65 91.43 23.77
N GLN A 16 16.80 91.49 24.75
CA GLN A 16 15.41 91.03 24.86
C GLN A 16 14.48 92.10 24.22
N PRO A 17 13.16 91.88 24.07
CA PRO A 17 12.36 90.61 23.96
C PRO A 17 11.33 90.72 22.80
N ASP A 18 10.78 89.58 22.37
CA ASP A 18 9.38 89.61 21.94
C ASP A 18 8.67 88.24 22.20
N ARG A 19 7.63 88.34 23.02
CA ARG A 19 6.69 87.31 23.34
C ARG A 19 5.85 87.00 22.12
N LYS A 20 6.09 85.88 21.49
CA LYS A 20 5.06 85.20 20.66
C LYS A 20 4.59 83.97 21.33
N LYS A 21 3.31 83.91 21.61
CA LYS A 21 2.56 82.78 22.15
C LYS A 21 2.81 81.56 21.29
N ALA A 22 3.48 80.51 21.83
CA ALA A 22 3.50 79.16 21.28
C ALA A 22 2.20 78.46 21.69
N THR A 23 1.27 78.38 20.80
CA THR A 23 0.13 77.45 20.83
C THR A 23 0.73 76.02 20.80
N CYS A 24 0.60 75.29 21.91
CA CYS A 24 0.81 73.84 21.92
C CYS A 24 -0.27 73.20 21.04
N GLU A 25 0.11 72.85 19.82
CA GLU A 25 -0.63 71.87 19.07
C GLU A 25 -0.34 70.49 19.69
N ALA A 26 -1.37 69.88 20.24
CA ALA A 26 -1.34 68.50 20.69
C ALA A 26 -0.99 67.59 19.50
N PRO A 27 -0.11 66.56 19.63
CA PRO A 27 0.16 65.63 18.56
C PRO A 27 -1.15 64.94 18.21
N ALA A 28 -1.50 64.99 16.92
CA ALA A 28 -2.65 64.33 16.34
C ALA A 28 -2.68 62.84 16.81
N ALA A 29 -3.77 62.46 17.43
CA ALA A 29 -4.02 61.11 17.82
C ALA A 29 -4.01 60.25 16.54
N VAL A 30 -2.87 59.66 16.22
CA VAL A 30 -2.71 58.69 15.13
C VAL A 30 -3.73 57.60 15.33
N ASN A 31 -4.53 57.41 14.35
CA ASN A 31 -5.79 56.66 14.31
C ASN A 31 -5.55 55.17 14.59
N LYS A 32 -5.42 54.76 15.86
CA LYS A 32 -5.33 53.37 16.34
C LYS A 32 -6.48 52.47 15.87
N GLN A 33 -7.59 53.04 15.38
CA GLN A 33 -8.73 52.32 14.83
C GLN A 33 -8.47 51.81 13.41
N GLN A 34 -7.64 52.48 12.61
CA GLN A 34 -7.33 52.09 11.26
C GLN A 34 -6.35 50.92 11.21
N GLU A 35 -5.37 50.88 12.10
CA GLU A 35 -4.46 49.73 12.26
C GLU A 35 -5.17 48.46 12.75
N LYS A 36 -6.10 48.59 13.70
CA LYS A 36 -6.89 47.44 14.18
C LYS A 36 -7.81 46.90 13.10
N ARG A 37 -8.39 47.70 12.23
CA ARG A 37 -9.21 47.24 11.09
C ARG A 37 -8.36 46.51 10.04
N SER A 38 -7.16 46.99 9.76
CA SER A 38 -6.23 46.34 8.83
C SER A 38 -5.79 44.95 9.37
N CYS A 39 -5.40 44.88 10.63
CA CYS A 39 -5.00 43.62 11.26
C CYS A 39 -6.14 42.59 11.29
N TRP A 40 -7.36 43.02 11.64
CA TRP A 40 -8.53 42.13 11.65
C TRP A 40 -8.89 41.64 10.23
N SER A 41 -8.81 42.48 9.23
CA SER A 41 -9.03 42.10 7.82
C SER A 41 -8.01 41.08 7.35
N THR A 42 -6.74 41.24 7.74
CA THR A 42 -5.66 40.27 7.42
C THR A 42 -5.90 38.94 8.11
N VAL A 43 -6.28 38.89 9.39
CA VAL A 43 -6.62 37.69 10.12
C VAL A 43 -7.80 36.93 9.48
N VAL A 44 -8.85 37.67 9.09
CA VAL A 44 -10.02 37.09 8.40
C VAL A 44 -9.63 36.55 7.02
N LEU A 45 -8.77 37.24 6.28
CA LEU A 45 -8.27 36.78 4.99
C LEU A 45 -7.44 35.51 5.14
N LEU A 46 -6.50 35.47 6.09
CA LEU A 46 -5.71 34.29 6.41
C LEU A 46 -6.61 33.10 6.84
N GLY A 47 -7.63 33.37 7.66
CA GLY A 47 -8.63 32.38 8.05
C GLY A 47 -9.38 31.79 6.85
N LYS A 48 -9.80 32.65 5.90
CA LYS A 48 -10.45 32.20 4.65
C LYS A 48 -9.50 31.35 3.78
N ILE A 49 -8.24 31.78 3.64
CA ILE A 49 -7.22 31.01 2.89
C ILE A 49 -6.98 29.67 3.57
N LEU A 50 -6.85 29.64 4.90
CA LEU A 50 -6.68 28.40 5.65
C LEU A 50 -7.86 27.45 5.44
N LEU A 51 -9.09 27.94 5.50
CA LEU A 51 -10.28 27.13 5.23
C LEU A 51 -10.28 26.59 3.79
N LEU A 52 -9.90 27.41 2.80
CA LEU A 52 -9.76 26.92 1.43
C LEU A 52 -8.72 25.81 1.32
N VAL A 53 -7.55 25.96 1.95
CA VAL A 53 -6.48 24.94 1.93
C VAL A 53 -6.91 23.66 2.62
N ILE A 54 -7.74 23.73 3.67
CA ILE A 54 -8.22 22.56 4.41
C ILE A 54 -9.35 21.84 3.66
N PHE A 55 -10.27 22.55 3.02
CA PHE A 55 -11.48 21.92 2.47
C PHE A 55 -11.41 21.66 0.96
N VAL A 56 -10.71 22.49 0.19
CA VAL A 56 -10.69 22.35 -1.28
C VAL A 56 -9.96 21.08 -1.74
N PRO A 57 -8.74 20.77 -1.28
CA PRO A 57 -8.04 19.57 -1.75
C PRO A 57 -8.78 18.26 -1.45
N PRO A 58 -9.31 17.99 -0.24
CA PRO A 58 -10.10 16.78 0.02
C PRO A 58 -11.35 16.69 -0.86
N PHE A 59 -12.06 17.82 -1.07
CA PHE A 59 -13.25 17.86 -1.91
C PHE A 59 -12.92 17.54 -3.37
N LEU A 60 -11.88 18.16 -3.92
CA LEU A 60 -11.45 17.90 -5.30
C LEU A 60 -10.94 16.45 -5.46
N ASN A 61 -10.21 15.95 -4.47
CA ASN A 61 -9.77 14.55 -4.46
C ASN A 61 -10.97 13.61 -4.49
N TYR A 62 -11.95 13.82 -3.61
CA TYR A 62 -13.17 13.00 -3.56
C TYR A 62 -13.92 13.02 -4.91
N ALA A 63 -14.14 14.19 -5.50
CA ALA A 63 -14.81 14.33 -6.78
C ALA A 63 -14.05 13.60 -7.91
N SER A 64 -12.71 13.72 -7.92
CA SER A 64 -11.86 13.02 -8.89
C SER A 64 -11.93 11.50 -8.71
N LEU A 65 -11.88 11.01 -7.47
CA LEU A 65 -11.94 9.57 -7.18
C LEU A 65 -13.25 8.93 -7.65
N GLN A 66 -14.38 9.63 -7.51
CA GLN A 66 -15.69 9.13 -7.98
C GLN A 66 -15.71 8.94 -9.50
N ARG A 67 -15.16 9.90 -10.26
CA ARG A 67 -15.03 9.81 -11.71
C ARG A 67 -14.04 8.74 -12.14
N GLU A 68 -12.83 8.80 -11.58
CA GLU A 68 -11.73 7.89 -11.90
C GLU A 68 -12.06 6.43 -11.62
N ARG A 69 -12.86 6.13 -10.61
CA ARG A 69 -13.31 4.77 -10.30
C ARG A 69 -14.04 4.13 -11.48
N GLN A 70 -14.84 4.92 -12.20
CA GLN A 70 -15.61 4.44 -13.35
C GLN A 70 -14.74 4.32 -14.61
N GLU A 71 -13.79 5.23 -14.77
CA GLU A 71 -12.95 5.33 -15.97
C GLU A 71 -11.73 4.38 -15.94
N LEU A 72 -11.13 4.18 -14.76
CA LEU A 72 -9.84 3.47 -14.61
C LEU A 72 -9.97 1.99 -14.27
N GLY A 73 -11.18 1.45 -14.09
CA GLY A 73 -11.36 0.01 -13.83
C GLY A 73 -10.62 -0.83 -14.87
N PRO A 74 -9.92 -1.93 -14.46
CA PRO A 74 -9.16 -2.75 -15.42
C PRO A 74 -10.08 -3.28 -16.50
N LYS A 75 -9.71 -3.05 -17.77
CA LYS A 75 -10.50 -3.53 -18.92
C LYS A 75 -10.60 -5.06 -18.91
N GLY A 76 -11.81 -5.59 -18.97
CA GLY A 76 -12.07 -7.02 -18.88
C GLY A 76 -12.12 -7.58 -17.47
N ALA A 77 -11.90 -6.78 -16.43
CA ALA A 77 -12.13 -7.20 -15.06
C ALA A 77 -13.63 -7.37 -14.79
N GLN A 78 -13.95 -8.39 -14.02
CA GLN A 78 -15.31 -8.68 -13.55
C GLN A 78 -15.40 -8.37 -12.04
N LEU A 79 -16.48 -7.74 -11.64
CA LEU A 79 -16.75 -7.48 -10.22
C LEU A 79 -17.67 -8.61 -9.72
N ILE A 80 -17.07 -9.61 -9.09
CA ILE A 80 -17.73 -10.83 -8.63
C ILE A 80 -18.27 -10.63 -7.23
N ASP A 81 -19.56 -10.93 -7.03
CA ASP A 81 -20.18 -10.94 -5.71
C ASP A 81 -19.77 -12.22 -4.95
N VAL A 82 -19.07 -12.04 -3.83
CA VAL A 82 -18.62 -13.14 -2.98
C VAL A 82 -19.51 -13.32 -1.75
N GLY A 83 -20.65 -12.69 -1.74
CA GLY A 83 -21.59 -12.68 -0.62
C GLY A 83 -21.17 -11.68 0.47
N LEU A 84 -22.02 -11.58 1.50
CA LEU A 84 -21.80 -10.65 2.62
C LEU A 84 -21.73 -9.17 2.19
N GLY A 85 -22.31 -8.83 1.01
CA GLY A 85 -22.23 -7.50 0.41
C GLY A 85 -20.87 -7.14 -0.18
N GLN A 86 -19.93 -8.07 -0.22
CA GLN A 86 -18.58 -7.86 -0.71
C GLN A 86 -18.46 -8.22 -2.19
N LYS A 87 -17.71 -7.41 -2.95
CA LYS A 87 -17.47 -7.70 -4.36
C LYS A 87 -15.97 -7.63 -4.64
N ILE A 88 -15.47 -8.62 -5.36
CA ILE A 88 -14.05 -8.76 -5.70
C ILE A 88 -13.85 -8.48 -7.19
N SER A 89 -12.91 -7.60 -7.49
CA SER A 89 -12.42 -7.35 -8.84
C SER A 89 -11.49 -8.49 -9.27
N LEU A 90 -11.86 -9.20 -10.31
CA LEU A 90 -11.12 -10.32 -10.87
C LEU A 90 -10.79 -10.04 -12.33
N LEU A 91 -9.52 -10.06 -12.69
CA LEU A 91 -9.02 -9.95 -14.05
C LEU A 91 -8.36 -11.24 -14.48
N CYS A 92 -9.00 -11.96 -15.42
CA CYS A 92 -8.42 -13.16 -16.03
C CYS A 92 -7.97 -12.85 -17.46
N LYS A 93 -6.78 -13.32 -17.83
CA LYS A 93 -6.22 -13.26 -19.19
C LYS A 93 -5.85 -14.66 -19.67
N GLY A 94 -5.80 -14.84 -20.98
CA GLY A 94 -5.45 -16.13 -21.58
C GLY A 94 -6.53 -17.21 -21.44
N HIS A 95 -6.24 -18.41 -21.92
CA HIS A 95 -7.14 -19.56 -21.87
C HIS A 95 -6.38 -20.86 -21.66
N GLY A 96 -7.12 -21.92 -21.30
CA GLY A 96 -6.54 -23.24 -21.07
C GLY A 96 -6.35 -23.60 -19.61
N ARG A 97 -5.66 -24.70 -19.40
CA ARG A 97 -5.37 -25.29 -18.08
C ARG A 97 -3.89 -25.64 -17.98
N PRO A 98 -3.34 -25.69 -16.73
CA PRO A 98 -3.97 -25.34 -15.47
C PRO A 98 -4.26 -23.84 -15.37
N VAL A 99 -5.28 -23.43 -14.60
CA VAL A 99 -5.50 -22.03 -14.27
C VAL A 99 -4.47 -21.60 -13.24
N VAL A 100 -3.95 -20.38 -13.38
CA VAL A 100 -3.05 -19.76 -12.39
C VAL A 100 -3.80 -18.65 -11.66
N ILE A 101 -3.80 -18.66 -10.34
CA ILE A 101 -4.37 -17.58 -9.50
C ILE A 101 -3.22 -16.84 -8.83
N LEU A 102 -3.23 -15.51 -8.93
CA LEU A 102 -2.20 -14.61 -8.40
C LEU A 102 -2.76 -13.80 -7.23
N ASP A 103 -2.17 -13.96 -6.05
CA ASP A 103 -2.48 -13.19 -4.83
C ASP A 103 -1.35 -12.20 -4.51
N ALA A 104 -1.70 -10.92 -4.38
CA ALA A 104 -0.75 -9.81 -4.30
C ALA A 104 -0.03 -9.74 -2.94
N PRO A 105 1.08 -8.98 -2.83
CA PRO A 105 1.72 -8.63 -1.57
C PRO A 105 0.82 -7.83 -0.64
N THR A 106 1.26 -7.65 0.59
CA THR A 106 0.54 -6.91 1.63
C THR A 106 0.22 -5.47 1.18
N GLY A 107 -1.06 -5.09 1.28
CA GLY A 107 -1.54 -3.73 0.98
C GLY A 107 -1.55 -3.36 -0.51
N MET A 108 -1.28 -4.30 -1.42
CA MET A 108 -1.18 -4.02 -2.85
C MET A 108 -2.38 -4.56 -3.63
N SER A 109 -2.71 -3.88 -4.74
CA SER A 109 -3.68 -4.34 -5.73
C SER A 109 -3.07 -5.37 -6.68
N SER A 110 -3.92 -6.06 -7.43
CA SER A 110 -3.53 -7.03 -8.45
C SER A 110 -2.69 -6.45 -9.60
N ASP A 111 -2.70 -5.14 -9.79
CA ASP A 111 -1.88 -4.47 -10.82
C ASP A 111 -0.38 -4.80 -10.71
N VAL A 112 0.14 -5.10 -9.50
CA VAL A 112 1.55 -5.48 -9.33
C VAL A 112 1.95 -6.73 -10.10
N TRP A 113 0.97 -7.53 -10.50
CA TRP A 113 1.16 -8.71 -11.34
C TRP A 113 1.13 -8.40 -12.85
N TYR A 114 1.01 -7.14 -13.27
CA TYR A 114 0.80 -6.74 -14.68
C TYR A 114 1.71 -7.48 -15.65
N HIS A 115 3.03 -7.42 -15.46
CA HIS A 115 3.99 -8.07 -16.37
C HIS A 115 3.98 -9.59 -16.28
N VAL A 116 3.85 -10.13 -15.04
CA VAL A 116 3.80 -11.58 -14.81
C VAL A 116 2.53 -12.17 -15.42
N GLN A 117 1.39 -11.49 -15.21
CA GLN A 117 0.11 -11.93 -15.79
C GLN A 117 0.15 -11.89 -17.31
N GLU A 118 0.70 -10.83 -17.89
CA GLU A 118 0.83 -10.72 -19.34
C GLU A 118 1.65 -11.88 -19.92
N SER A 119 2.83 -12.11 -19.35
CA SER A 119 3.73 -13.19 -19.77
C SER A 119 3.09 -14.57 -19.72
N ILE A 120 2.35 -14.90 -18.65
CA ILE A 120 1.74 -16.23 -18.47
C ILE A 120 0.49 -16.39 -19.34
N SER A 121 -0.23 -15.30 -19.62
CA SER A 121 -1.49 -15.31 -20.36
C SER A 121 -1.39 -15.90 -21.77
N HIS A 122 -0.20 -15.86 -22.36
CA HIS A 122 0.08 -16.47 -23.67
C HIS A 122 0.10 -18.00 -23.63
N THR A 123 0.28 -18.60 -22.45
CA THR A 123 0.42 -20.05 -22.30
C THR A 123 -0.80 -20.70 -21.65
N THR A 124 -1.44 -20.02 -20.69
CA THR A 124 -2.58 -20.56 -19.96
C THR A 124 -3.48 -19.44 -19.44
N LYS A 125 -4.63 -19.81 -18.85
CA LYS A 125 -5.51 -18.85 -18.17
C LYS A 125 -4.87 -18.44 -16.84
N VAL A 126 -4.68 -17.12 -16.65
CA VAL A 126 -4.13 -16.54 -15.44
C VAL A 126 -5.06 -15.46 -14.90
N CYS A 127 -5.39 -15.54 -13.63
CA CYS A 127 -6.34 -14.66 -12.94
C CYS A 127 -5.64 -13.94 -11.78
N ALA A 128 -5.71 -12.62 -11.76
CA ALA A 128 -5.31 -11.80 -10.64
C ALA A 128 -6.54 -11.10 -10.06
N TYR A 129 -6.58 -10.95 -8.75
CA TYR A 129 -7.73 -10.36 -8.07
C TYR A 129 -7.30 -9.34 -7.03
N ASP A 130 -8.15 -8.36 -6.78
CA ASP A 130 -7.97 -7.42 -5.68
C ASP A 130 -8.66 -7.96 -4.43
N ARG A 131 -7.94 -8.11 -3.34
CA ARG A 131 -8.57 -8.47 -2.05
C ARG A 131 -9.58 -7.41 -1.63
N VAL A 132 -10.54 -7.80 -0.79
CA VAL A 132 -11.63 -6.92 -0.35
C VAL A 132 -11.10 -5.60 0.24
N GLY A 133 -11.56 -4.48 -0.32
CA GLY A 133 -11.16 -3.12 0.06
C GLY A 133 -9.91 -2.59 -0.64
N LEU A 134 -9.14 -3.44 -1.34
CA LEU A 134 -8.03 -3.01 -2.18
C LEU A 134 -8.45 -2.84 -3.64
N GLY A 135 -7.66 -2.10 -4.39
CA GLY A 135 -7.84 -1.92 -5.81
C GLY A 135 -9.23 -1.43 -6.18
N PHE A 136 -9.90 -2.19 -7.02
CA PHE A 136 -11.28 -1.95 -7.46
C PHE A 136 -12.32 -2.85 -6.78
N SER A 137 -11.91 -3.67 -5.82
CA SER A 137 -12.81 -4.45 -4.98
C SER A 137 -13.61 -3.57 -4.05
N TRP A 138 -14.81 -4.05 -3.69
CA TRP A 138 -15.73 -3.33 -2.82
C TRP A 138 -15.75 -3.95 -1.43
N ARG A 139 -15.61 -3.10 -0.40
CA ARG A 139 -15.74 -3.48 1.00
C ARG A 139 -17.00 -2.81 1.58
N VAL A 140 -17.89 -3.61 2.17
CA VAL A 140 -19.02 -3.09 2.94
C VAL A 140 -18.53 -2.73 4.35
N MET A 141 -18.95 -1.56 4.83
CA MET A 141 -18.66 -1.13 6.19
C MET A 141 -19.42 -2.02 7.20
N GLU A 142 -18.80 -2.32 8.33
CA GLU A 142 -19.29 -3.28 9.32
C GLU A 142 -20.72 -3.08 9.83
N ASN A 143 -21.20 -1.83 9.84
CA ASN A 143 -22.55 -1.49 10.33
C ASN A 143 -23.69 -1.99 9.42
N GLN A 144 -23.38 -2.49 8.22
CA GLN A 144 -24.36 -2.98 7.25
C GLN A 144 -24.51 -4.51 7.27
N THR A 145 -23.70 -5.21 8.06
CA THR A 145 -23.72 -6.68 8.16
C THR A 145 -24.40 -7.16 9.44
N LEU A 146 -25.63 -6.71 9.66
CA LEU A 146 -26.44 -7.17 10.79
C LEU A 146 -26.73 -8.68 10.68
N GLY A 147 -26.42 -9.43 11.74
CA GLY A 147 -26.84 -10.82 11.92
C GLY A 147 -25.89 -11.89 11.38
N MET A 148 -24.66 -11.56 10.95
CA MET A 148 -23.69 -12.57 10.51
C MET A 148 -22.62 -12.82 11.57
N GLU A 149 -22.47 -14.07 11.96
CA GLU A 149 -21.35 -14.49 12.81
C GLU A 149 -20.04 -14.21 12.08
N LYS A 150 -19.20 -13.41 12.70
CA LYS A 150 -17.86 -13.12 12.21
C LYS A 150 -16.90 -14.20 12.73
N VAL A 151 -16.73 -15.27 11.99
CA VAL A 151 -15.75 -16.31 12.32
C VAL A 151 -14.33 -15.74 12.26
N TRP A 152 -14.07 -14.88 11.27
CA TRP A 152 -12.76 -14.27 11.06
C TRP A 152 -12.85 -12.75 11.11
N ARG A 153 -11.82 -12.11 11.69
CA ARG A 153 -11.66 -10.67 11.64
C ARG A 153 -11.37 -10.22 10.20
N SER A 154 -11.97 -9.10 9.81
CA SER A 154 -11.69 -8.48 8.52
C SER A 154 -10.18 -8.24 8.34
N SER A 155 -9.69 -8.37 7.11
CA SER A 155 -8.26 -8.17 6.76
C SER A 155 -7.30 -9.14 7.43
N THR A 156 -7.75 -10.34 7.82
CA THR A 156 -6.89 -11.47 8.23
C THR A 156 -6.92 -12.59 7.19
N THR A 157 -5.88 -13.44 7.20
CA THR A 157 -5.75 -14.55 6.24
C THR A 157 -6.97 -15.47 6.23
N GLY A 158 -7.53 -15.81 7.40
CA GLY A 158 -8.74 -16.66 7.45
C GLY A 158 -9.91 -16.06 6.69
N ARG A 159 -10.13 -14.75 6.82
CA ARG A 159 -11.18 -14.04 6.08
C ARG A 159 -10.88 -13.93 4.59
N MET A 160 -9.65 -13.58 4.23
CA MET A 160 -9.25 -13.45 2.84
C MET A 160 -9.34 -14.77 2.07
N VAL A 161 -9.04 -15.87 2.74
CA VAL A 161 -9.15 -17.23 2.17
C VAL A 161 -10.60 -17.65 1.99
N ASP A 162 -11.50 -17.31 2.93
CA ASP A 162 -12.93 -17.53 2.76
C ASP A 162 -13.46 -16.73 1.55
N ASP A 163 -13.07 -15.48 1.43
CA ASP A 163 -13.43 -14.62 0.29
C ASP A 163 -12.85 -15.16 -1.03
N LEU A 164 -11.59 -15.64 -1.07
CA LEU A 164 -10.99 -16.27 -2.24
C LEU A 164 -11.73 -17.57 -2.62
N HIS A 165 -12.10 -18.39 -1.64
CA HIS A 165 -12.84 -19.63 -1.91
C HIS A 165 -14.22 -19.35 -2.54
N ARG A 166 -14.92 -18.31 -2.04
CA ARG A 166 -16.18 -17.85 -2.63
C ARG A 166 -15.97 -17.29 -4.02
N LEU A 167 -14.88 -16.54 -4.25
CA LEU A 167 -14.50 -16.02 -5.56
C LEU A 167 -14.27 -17.17 -6.55
N VAL A 168 -13.49 -18.19 -6.18
CA VAL A 168 -13.22 -19.36 -7.02
C VAL A 168 -14.51 -20.05 -7.46
N LYS A 169 -15.47 -20.20 -6.52
CA LYS A 169 -16.79 -20.78 -6.80
C LYS A 169 -17.64 -19.88 -7.69
N ALA A 170 -17.78 -18.61 -7.36
CA ALA A 170 -18.64 -17.67 -8.07
C ALA A 170 -18.16 -17.34 -9.48
N ALA A 171 -16.83 -17.35 -9.70
CA ALA A 171 -16.21 -17.15 -11.01
C ALA A 171 -16.00 -18.45 -11.80
N GLU A 172 -16.47 -19.59 -11.28
CA GLU A 172 -16.36 -20.92 -11.91
C GLU A 172 -14.92 -21.25 -12.34
N ILE A 173 -13.95 -20.91 -11.48
CA ILE A 173 -12.54 -21.16 -11.78
C ILE A 173 -12.26 -22.66 -11.74
N ALA A 174 -11.71 -23.17 -12.84
CA ALA A 174 -11.43 -24.60 -12.98
C ALA A 174 -10.39 -25.07 -11.96
N THR A 175 -10.71 -26.17 -11.27
CA THR A 175 -9.86 -26.86 -10.30
C THR A 175 -9.30 -28.17 -10.89
N PRO A 176 -8.16 -28.69 -10.40
CA PRO A 176 -7.22 -27.99 -9.54
C PRO A 176 -6.44 -26.90 -10.29
N PHE A 177 -6.05 -25.82 -9.57
CA PHE A 177 -5.31 -24.68 -10.11
C PHE A 177 -3.93 -24.54 -9.46
N ILE A 178 -3.08 -23.70 -10.05
CA ILE A 178 -1.81 -23.26 -9.48
C ILE A 178 -2.10 -21.98 -8.68
N LEU A 179 -1.79 -21.99 -7.37
CA LEU A 179 -1.96 -20.81 -6.51
C LEU A 179 -0.60 -20.17 -6.25
N VAL A 180 -0.46 -18.92 -6.66
CA VAL A 180 0.78 -18.13 -6.53
C VAL A 180 0.51 -16.97 -5.58
N GLY A 181 1.25 -16.87 -4.50
CA GLY A 181 1.14 -15.78 -3.55
C GLY A 181 2.47 -15.14 -3.23
N SER A 182 2.46 -13.82 -3.04
CA SER A 182 3.63 -13.06 -2.59
C SER A 182 3.35 -12.41 -1.23
N GLU A 183 4.29 -12.47 -0.31
CA GLU A 183 4.20 -11.93 1.06
C GLU A 183 2.92 -12.41 1.79
N LEU A 184 1.95 -11.51 2.06
CA LEU A 184 0.63 -11.87 2.62
C LEU A 184 -0.13 -12.84 1.70
N GLY A 185 -0.05 -12.64 0.37
CA GLY A 185 -0.63 -13.60 -0.58
C GLY A 185 -0.04 -15.01 -0.45
N ALA A 186 1.23 -15.13 -0.03
CA ALA A 186 1.82 -16.43 0.28
C ALA A 186 1.25 -17.05 1.57
N LEU A 187 0.95 -16.25 2.59
CA LEU A 187 0.23 -16.71 3.79
C LEU A 187 -1.18 -17.19 3.44
N ASN A 188 -1.91 -16.41 2.63
CA ASN A 188 -3.24 -16.79 2.13
C ASN A 188 -3.18 -18.10 1.32
N GLY A 189 -2.22 -18.22 0.40
CA GLY A 189 -2.03 -19.42 -0.41
C GLY A 189 -1.75 -20.66 0.42
N ARG A 190 -0.93 -20.53 1.46
CA ARG A 190 -0.66 -21.61 2.42
C ARG A 190 -1.92 -22.03 3.17
N PHE A 191 -2.61 -21.07 3.78
CA PHE A 191 -3.84 -21.31 4.53
C PHE A 191 -4.91 -21.95 3.65
N TYR A 192 -5.09 -21.42 2.42
CA TYR A 192 -6.01 -21.99 1.42
C TYR A 192 -5.67 -23.45 1.10
N SER A 193 -4.39 -23.74 0.85
CA SER A 193 -3.94 -25.09 0.48
C SER A 193 -4.07 -26.10 1.63
N HIS A 194 -4.04 -25.65 2.89
CA HIS A 194 -4.34 -26.52 4.03
C HIS A 194 -5.83 -26.86 4.11
N ILE A 195 -6.74 -25.91 3.81
CA ILE A 195 -8.18 -26.13 3.96
C ILE A 195 -8.79 -26.77 2.70
N HIS A 196 -8.39 -26.30 1.52
CA HIS A 196 -8.95 -26.67 0.21
C HIS A 196 -7.93 -27.40 -0.66
N ASP A 197 -7.21 -28.36 -0.09
CA ASP A 197 -6.11 -29.08 -0.71
C ASP A 197 -6.45 -29.73 -2.06
N ALA A 198 -7.65 -30.29 -2.23
CA ALA A 198 -8.10 -30.84 -3.50
C ALA A 198 -8.20 -29.83 -4.64
N GLN A 199 -8.25 -28.54 -4.36
CA GLN A 199 -8.38 -27.48 -5.35
C GLN A 199 -7.03 -26.91 -5.82
N VAL A 200 -5.93 -27.22 -5.14
CA VAL A 200 -4.59 -26.67 -5.41
C VAL A 200 -3.65 -27.78 -5.88
N SER A 201 -3.24 -27.72 -7.14
CA SER A 201 -2.23 -28.64 -7.67
C SER A 201 -0.82 -28.24 -7.30
N ASP A 202 -0.55 -26.95 -7.32
CA ASP A 202 0.75 -26.36 -7.02
C ASP A 202 0.57 -25.08 -6.21
N LEU A 203 1.37 -24.96 -5.16
CA LEU A 203 1.48 -23.78 -4.33
C LEU A 203 2.84 -23.12 -4.59
N VAL A 204 2.82 -21.88 -5.07
CA VAL A 204 4.03 -21.08 -5.31
C VAL A 204 4.09 -19.93 -4.32
N LEU A 205 5.12 -19.94 -3.49
CA LEU A 205 5.35 -18.95 -2.45
C LEU A 205 6.50 -18.02 -2.87
N ILE A 206 6.18 -16.74 -3.06
CA ILE A 206 7.17 -15.72 -3.46
C ILE A 206 7.44 -14.82 -2.26
N SER A 207 8.68 -14.77 -1.82
CA SER A 207 9.11 -14.00 -0.65
C SER A 207 8.16 -14.18 0.55
N PRO A 208 7.83 -15.42 0.96
CA PRO A 208 6.84 -15.67 2.00
C PRO A 208 7.29 -15.08 3.33
N ILE A 209 6.34 -14.49 4.05
CA ILE A 209 6.57 -13.97 5.40
C ILE A 209 6.68 -15.14 6.37
N PRO A 210 7.75 -15.22 7.20
CA PRO A 210 7.85 -16.23 8.25
C PRO A 210 6.76 -16.03 9.31
N GLU A 211 6.12 -17.12 9.76
CA GLU A 211 5.01 -17.01 10.75
C GLU A 211 5.47 -16.53 12.12
N ASP A 212 6.74 -16.74 12.44
CA ASP A 212 7.36 -16.38 13.72
C ASP A 212 8.09 -15.02 13.70
N VAL A 213 7.99 -14.26 12.60
CA VAL A 213 8.68 -12.96 12.47
C VAL A 213 8.23 -11.94 13.54
N PHE A 214 6.99 -12.02 13.97
CA PHE A 214 6.45 -11.16 15.03
C PHE A 214 6.77 -11.62 16.45
N GLU A 215 7.45 -12.76 16.62
CA GLU A 215 8.04 -13.17 17.90
C GLU A 215 9.37 -12.43 18.16
N GLU A 216 9.95 -11.86 17.11
CA GLU A 216 11.16 -11.02 17.21
C GLU A 216 10.78 -9.61 17.64
N GLU A 217 11.20 -9.22 18.85
CA GLU A 217 10.83 -7.94 19.48
C GLU A 217 11.20 -6.71 18.62
N LYS A 218 12.41 -6.72 18.05
CA LYS A 218 12.88 -5.61 17.20
C LYS A 218 12.06 -5.46 15.93
N TRP A 219 11.62 -6.58 15.35
CA TRP A 219 10.74 -6.58 14.19
C TRP A 219 9.37 -6.02 14.57
N GLN A 220 8.77 -6.53 15.67
CA GLN A 220 7.48 -6.08 16.17
C GLN A 220 7.51 -4.57 16.48
N GLN A 221 8.56 -4.10 17.18
CA GLN A 221 8.74 -2.69 17.47
C GLN A 221 8.78 -1.86 16.18
N TYR A 222 9.64 -2.20 15.21
CA TYR A 222 9.73 -1.48 13.94
C TYR A 222 8.38 -1.47 13.22
N TRP A 223 7.71 -2.60 13.16
CA TRP A 223 6.43 -2.75 12.46
C TRP A 223 5.36 -1.82 12.99
N TYR A 224 5.14 -1.83 14.30
CA TYR A 224 4.07 -1.06 14.92
C TYR A 224 4.43 0.39 15.30
N THR A 225 5.71 0.75 15.40
CA THR A 225 6.11 2.13 15.73
C THR A 225 6.57 2.94 14.52
N HIS A 226 6.91 2.29 13.40
CA HIS A 226 7.38 2.97 12.20
C HIS A 226 6.56 2.64 10.96
N LEU A 227 6.44 1.37 10.58
CA LEU A 227 5.81 1.00 9.31
C LEU A 227 4.30 1.30 9.32
N VAL A 228 3.55 0.77 10.28
CA VAL A 228 2.10 0.98 10.37
C VAL A 228 1.76 2.47 10.53
N PRO A 229 2.39 3.27 11.42
CA PRO A 229 2.15 4.71 11.47
C PRO A 229 2.48 5.45 10.17
N THR A 230 3.54 5.05 9.45
CA THR A 230 3.85 5.64 8.14
C THR A 230 2.73 5.39 7.13
N LEU A 231 2.17 4.17 7.10
CA LEU A 231 1.03 3.84 6.25
C LEU A 231 -0.25 4.61 6.66
N GLN A 232 -0.48 4.81 7.96
CA GLN A 232 -1.58 5.65 8.46
C GLN A 232 -1.41 7.11 8.02
N MET A 233 -0.19 7.63 8.00
CA MET A 233 0.09 8.97 7.45
C MET A 233 -0.18 9.04 5.95
N MET A 234 0.13 7.98 5.19
CA MET A 234 -0.24 7.89 3.77
C MET A 234 -1.77 7.87 3.58
N GLN A 235 -2.49 7.13 4.40
CA GLN A 235 -3.96 7.11 4.42
C GLN A 235 -4.54 8.51 4.71
N LEU A 236 -4.02 9.20 5.73
CA LEU A 236 -4.44 10.56 6.08
C LEU A 236 -4.12 11.55 4.95
N SER A 237 -2.94 11.43 4.36
CA SER A 237 -2.52 12.22 3.19
C SER A 237 -3.46 12.01 1.99
N ALA A 238 -3.88 10.78 1.73
CA ALA A 238 -4.88 10.47 0.70
C ALA A 238 -6.25 11.08 1.03
N ALA A 239 -6.70 10.98 2.28
CA ALA A 239 -7.98 11.56 2.73
C ALA A 239 -7.98 13.10 2.63
N ALA A 240 -6.86 13.72 2.97
CA ALA A 240 -6.68 15.17 2.87
C ALA A 240 -6.44 15.69 1.43
N GLY A 241 -6.32 14.79 0.43
CA GLY A 241 -6.01 15.15 -0.96
C GLY A 241 -4.53 15.51 -1.19
N VAL A 242 -3.69 15.42 -0.17
CA VAL A 242 -2.26 15.75 -0.23
C VAL A 242 -1.52 14.76 -1.14
N SER A 243 -1.82 13.46 -1.07
CA SER A 243 -1.21 12.45 -1.94
C SER A 243 -1.42 12.79 -3.42
N ARG A 244 -2.60 13.26 -3.81
CA ARG A 244 -2.87 13.68 -5.19
C ARG A 244 -2.02 14.88 -5.60
N LEU A 245 -1.88 15.87 -4.72
CA LEU A 245 -1.04 17.03 -4.96
C LEU A 245 0.44 16.60 -5.13
N LEU A 246 0.93 15.72 -4.28
CA LEU A 246 2.30 15.20 -4.37
C LEU A 246 2.54 14.41 -5.68
N LEU A 247 1.53 13.66 -6.15
CA LEU A 247 1.58 12.97 -7.45
C LEU A 247 1.64 13.95 -8.62
N ILE A 248 0.84 15.03 -8.60
CA ILE A 248 0.85 16.08 -9.63
C ILE A 248 2.20 16.80 -9.67
N LEU A 249 2.80 17.05 -8.51
CA LEU A 249 4.13 17.68 -8.39
C LEU A 249 5.30 16.72 -8.66
N GLY A 250 5.03 15.42 -8.90
CA GLY A 250 6.07 14.41 -9.12
C GLY A 250 6.87 14.02 -7.86
N LEU A 251 6.45 14.48 -6.68
CA LEU A 251 7.09 14.19 -5.39
C LEU A 251 6.70 12.80 -4.85
N LEU A 252 5.54 12.29 -5.22
CA LEU A 252 5.10 10.93 -4.98
C LEU A 252 5.02 10.22 -6.34
N GLN A 253 5.48 8.97 -6.38
CA GLN A 253 5.52 8.21 -7.63
C GLN A 253 4.84 6.85 -7.44
N PRO A 254 4.12 6.35 -8.46
CA PRO A 254 3.52 5.03 -8.42
C PRO A 254 4.60 3.93 -8.40
N THR A 255 4.22 2.78 -7.81
CA THR A 255 5.08 1.60 -7.71
C THR A 255 5.41 1.02 -9.08
N LEU A 256 4.40 0.92 -9.95
CA LEU A 256 4.55 0.51 -11.34
C LEU A 256 4.71 1.75 -12.21
N ARG A 257 5.84 1.85 -12.88
CA ARG A 257 6.22 2.95 -13.76
C ARG A 257 7.31 2.50 -14.71
N GLY A 258 7.46 3.18 -15.82
CA GLY A 258 8.44 2.90 -16.86
C GLY A 258 7.78 2.80 -18.22
N ASP A 259 8.57 2.78 -19.28
CA ASP A 259 8.08 2.75 -20.68
C ASP A 259 7.42 1.42 -21.03
N ASP A 260 7.67 0.38 -20.25
CA ASP A 260 7.11 -0.96 -20.38
C ASP A 260 5.76 -1.16 -19.66
N VAL A 261 5.32 -0.16 -18.88
CA VAL A 261 4.03 -0.16 -18.16
C VAL A 261 3.04 0.71 -18.92
N SER A 262 1.84 0.17 -19.22
CA SER A 262 0.82 0.97 -19.90
C SER A 262 0.38 2.17 -19.03
N GLU A 263 0.09 3.29 -19.72
CA GLU A 263 -0.38 4.52 -19.04
C GLU A 263 -1.63 4.26 -18.19
N GLU A 264 -2.52 3.35 -18.63
CA GLU A 264 -3.70 2.97 -17.84
C GLU A 264 -3.33 2.39 -16.47
N VAL A 265 -2.31 1.54 -16.40
CA VAL A 265 -1.82 0.97 -15.14
C VAL A 265 -1.20 2.05 -14.26
N VAL A 266 -0.41 2.94 -14.85
CA VAL A 266 0.19 4.07 -14.14
C VAL A 266 -0.89 4.97 -13.53
N GLN A 267 -1.95 5.29 -14.30
CA GLN A 267 -3.07 6.10 -13.81
C GLN A 267 -3.86 5.38 -12.71
N ARG A 268 -4.08 4.07 -12.82
CA ARG A 268 -4.68 3.28 -11.73
C ARG A 268 -3.85 3.34 -10.46
N GLN A 269 -2.53 3.20 -10.56
CA GLN A 269 -1.64 3.30 -9.40
C GLN A 269 -1.70 4.69 -8.75
N LYS A 270 -1.76 5.78 -9.54
CA LYS A 270 -1.97 7.15 -9.02
C LYS A 270 -3.33 7.30 -8.33
N TYR A 271 -4.39 6.73 -8.92
CA TYR A 271 -5.71 6.67 -8.30
C TYR A 271 -5.68 5.98 -6.95
N LEU A 272 -5.06 4.78 -6.86
CA LEU A 272 -4.99 4.00 -5.63
C LEU A 272 -4.18 4.70 -4.52
N LEU A 273 -3.08 5.37 -4.88
CA LEU A 273 -2.29 6.19 -3.95
C LEU A 273 -3.07 7.41 -3.40
N SER A 274 -4.05 7.90 -4.17
CA SER A 274 -4.92 9.01 -3.77
C SER A 274 -6.23 8.55 -3.11
N ASN A 275 -6.50 7.24 -3.08
CA ASN A 275 -7.76 6.69 -2.59
C ASN A 275 -7.65 6.30 -1.09
N PRO A 276 -8.29 7.05 -0.18
CA PRO A 276 -8.20 6.77 1.25
C PRO A 276 -8.80 5.42 1.65
N ALA A 277 -9.79 4.89 0.92
CA ALA A 277 -10.37 3.57 1.20
C ALA A 277 -9.38 2.44 0.91
N HIS A 278 -8.66 2.53 -0.23
CA HIS A 278 -7.58 1.60 -0.56
C HIS A 278 -6.45 1.67 0.48
N GLN A 279 -6.02 2.88 0.83
CA GLN A 279 -4.96 3.08 1.83
C GLN A 279 -5.38 2.56 3.22
N SER A 280 -6.65 2.74 3.62
CA SER A 280 -7.18 2.17 4.86
C SER A 280 -7.10 0.64 4.88
N SER A 281 -7.50 -0.01 3.79
CA SER A 281 -7.42 -1.47 3.70
C SER A 281 -5.98 -1.98 3.68
N ALA A 282 -5.06 -1.22 3.06
CA ALA A 282 -3.63 -1.53 3.13
C ALA A 282 -3.08 -1.41 4.56
N VAL A 283 -3.47 -0.38 5.31
CA VAL A 283 -3.14 -0.26 6.74
C VAL A 283 -3.68 -1.44 7.54
N ASP A 284 -4.94 -1.82 7.33
CA ASP A 284 -5.56 -2.94 8.04
C ASP A 284 -4.80 -4.25 7.79
N GLU A 285 -4.41 -4.56 6.54
CA GLU A 285 -3.64 -5.76 6.22
C GLU A 285 -2.28 -5.79 6.93
N HIS A 286 -1.58 -4.65 6.97
CA HIS A 286 -0.32 -4.56 7.70
C HIS A 286 -0.51 -4.67 9.22
N PHE A 287 -1.56 -4.03 9.76
CA PHE A 287 -1.85 -4.07 11.18
C PHE A 287 -2.18 -5.47 11.68
N PHE A 288 -2.99 -6.24 10.91
CA PHE A 288 -3.40 -7.59 11.24
C PHE A 288 -2.49 -8.70 10.69
N LEU A 289 -1.30 -8.34 10.18
CA LEU A 289 -0.38 -9.32 9.60
C LEU A 289 0.11 -10.35 10.62
N ASN A 290 0.34 -9.95 11.87
CA ASN A 290 0.70 -10.88 12.95
C ASN A 290 -0.42 -11.91 13.22
N GLU A 291 -1.68 -11.46 13.23
CA GLU A 291 -2.83 -12.38 13.35
C GLU A 291 -2.90 -13.34 12.17
N SER A 292 -2.68 -12.85 10.96
CA SER A 292 -2.61 -13.67 9.74
C SER A 292 -1.51 -14.73 9.81
N ALA A 293 -0.31 -14.35 10.23
CA ALA A 293 0.80 -15.29 10.43
C ALA A 293 0.49 -16.35 11.48
N SER A 294 -0.15 -15.94 12.58
CA SER A 294 -0.59 -16.86 13.65
C SER A 294 -1.64 -17.86 13.16
N GLN A 295 -2.61 -17.41 12.35
CA GLN A 295 -3.62 -18.28 11.76
C GLN A 295 -3.00 -19.36 10.85
N VAL A 296 -2.00 -19.00 10.03
CA VAL A 296 -1.28 -19.95 9.18
C VAL A 296 -0.49 -20.95 10.02
N ARG A 297 0.16 -20.48 11.07
CA ARG A 297 0.90 -21.34 12.01
C ARG A 297 -0.03 -22.36 12.68
N GLU A 298 -1.18 -21.94 13.13
CA GLU A 298 -2.13 -22.84 13.78
C GLU A 298 -2.74 -23.85 12.81
N ILE A 299 -3.23 -23.44 11.63
CA ILE A 299 -3.82 -24.40 10.69
C ILE A 299 -2.83 -25.47 10.24
N SER A 300 -1.54 -25.12 10.09
CA SER A 300 -0.51 -26.07 9.68
C SER A 300 -0.25 -27.18 10.71
N LYS A 301 -0.56 -26.94 12.00
CA LYS A 301 -0.48 -27.96 13.06
C LYS A 301 -1.66 -28.93 13.01
N PHE A 302 -2.85 -28.45 12.68
CA PHE A 302 -4.07 -29.26 12.68
C PHE A 302 -4.27 -30.06 11.39
N LYS A 303 -3.95 -29.47 10.25
CA LYS A 303 -4.11 -30.09 8.93
C LYS A 303 -2.84 -29.93 8.12
N PRO A 304 -1.96 -30.92 8.04
CA PRO A 304 -0.77 -30.88 7.20
C PRO A 304 -1.16 -30.69 5.72
N LEU A 305 -0.26 -30.11 4.94
CA LEU A 305 -0.46 -29.96 3.51
C LEU A 305 -0.54 -31.32 2.84
N SER A 306 -1.47 -31.47 1.89
CA SER A 306 -1.61 -32.70 1.11
C SER A 306 -0.33 -33.02 0.32
N SER A 307 0.06 -34.28 0.32
CA SER A 307 1.17 -34.76 -0.50
C SER A 307 0.93 -34.62 -2.02
N SER A 308 -0.32 -34.43 -2.43
CA SER A 308 -0.67 -34.18 -3.83
C SER A 308 -0.36 -32.75 -4.29
N THR A 309 -0.22 -31.80 -3.36
CA THR A 309 0.11 -30.41 -3.65
C THR A 309 1.63 -30.24 -3.73
N SER A 310 2.12 -29.86 -4.89
CA SER A 310 3.54 -29.54 -5.08
C SER A 310 3.82 -28.12 -4.57
N VAL A 311 4.94 -27.93 -3.85
CA VAL A 311 5.33 -26.62 -3.33
C VAL A 311 6.60 -26.12 -4.01
N SER A 312 6.55 -24.89 -4.50
CA SER A 312 7.71 -24.14 -4.99
C SER A 312 7.88 -22.87 -4.19
N VAL A 313 9.11 -22.52 -3.87
CA VAL A 313 9.45 -21.29 -3.13
C VAL A 313 10.42 -20.47 -3.94
N ILE A 314 10.07 -19.21 -4.19
CA ILE A 314 10.89 -18.23 -4.90
C ILE A 314 11.32 -17.17 -3.90
N VAL A 315 12.61 -17.04 -3.69
CA VAL A 315 13.21 -16.03 -2.81
C VAL A 315 14.27 -15.24 -3.56
N GLY A 316 14.48 -14.02 -3.13
CA GLY A 316 15.57 -13.16 -3.63
C GLY A 316 16.70 -13.04 -2.61
N ASP A 317 17.56 -12.08 -2.84
CA ASP A 317 18.59 -11.70 -1.88
C ASP A 317 17.94 -11.08 -0.64
N SER A 318 18.59 -11.29 0.50
CA SER A 318 18.08 -10.87 1.80
C SER A 318 18.24 -9.38 2.06
N PHE A 319 18.05 -8.56 1.03
CA PHE A 319 18.22 -7.12 1.11
C PHE A 319 16.99 -6.39 0.61
N ASP A 320 16.35 -5.63 1.50
CA ASP A 320 15.31 -4.67 1.18
C ASP A 320 15.78 -3.29 1.62
N GLU A 321 15.90 -2.36 0.68
CA GLU A 321 16.30 -0.97 0.93
C GLU A 321 15.37 -0.23 1.90
N GLN A 322 14.12 -0.68 2.02
CA GLN A 322 13.13 -0.07 2.89
C GLN A 322 13.24 -0.54 4.35
N LEU A 323 14.00 -1.62 4.59
CA LEU A 323 14.19 -2.18 5.92
C LEU A 323 15.57 -1.82 6.47
N PRO A 324 15.71 -1.53 7.76
CA PRO A 324 17.02 -1.46 8.41
C PRO A 324 17.83 -2.74 8.20
N ALA A 325 19.13 -2.60 7.96
CA ALA A 325 20.01 -3.72 7.60
C ALA A 325 19.95 -4.92 8.57
N HIS A 326 19.85 -4.65 9.89
CA HIS A 326 19.74 -5.70 10.89
C HIS A 326 18.41 -6.46 10.82
N LEU A 327 17.30 -5.82 10.40
CA LEU A 327 16.02 -6.48 10.20
C LEU A 327 15.99 -7.32 8.94
N ASN A 328 16.72 -6.92 7.88
CA ASN A 328 16.90 -7.74 6.70
C ASN A 328 17.53 -9.10 7.04
N GLN A 329 18.58 -9.11 7.86
CA GLN A 329 19.26 -10.33 8.28
C GLN A 329 18.34 -11.22 9.13
N VAL A 330 17.65 -10.64 10.11
CA VAL A 330 16.69 -11.38 10.95
C VAL A 330 15.58 -11.98 10.10
N PHE A 331 14.98 -11.21 9.20
CA PHE A 331 13.93 -11.71 8.31
C PHE A 331 14.39 -12.86 7.45
N ALA A 332 15.57 -12.74 6.83
CA ALA A 332 16.14 -13.79 5.98
C ALA A 332 16.41 -15.09 6.75
N GLU A 333 16.94 -14.98 7.95
CA GLU A 333 17.22 -16.17 8.78
C GLU A 333 15.92 -16.85 9.21
N LEU A 334 14.93 -16.10 9.66
CA LEU A 334 13.62 -16.62 10.04
C LEU A 334 12.90 -17.26 8.83
N GLN A 335 12.93 -16.59 7.67
CA GLN A 335 12.36 -17.11 6.44
C GLN A 335 13.00 -18.46 6.05
N ARG A 336 14.33 -18.53 6.07
CA ARG A 336 15.05 -19.78 5.78
C ARG A 336 14.64 -20.89 6.74
N LYS A 337 14.64 -20.63 8.06
CA LYS A 337 14.25 -21.62 9.09
C LYS A 337 12.80 -22.07 8.94
N ALA A 338 11.88 -21.12 8.71
CA ALA A 338 10.46 -21.43 8.52
C ALA A 338 10.23 -22.31 7.29
N LEU A 339 10.90 -22.02 6.18
CA LEU A 339 10.78 -22.80 4.95
C LEU A 339 11.41 -24.18 5.07
N GLU A 340 12.54 -24.31 5.76
CA GLU A 340 13.17 -25.62 6.02
C GLU A 340 12.27 -26.50 6.88
N ARG A 341 11.62 -25.93 7.88
CA ARG A 341 10.71 -26.63 8.77
C ARG A 341 9.40 -27.03 8.08
N ALA A 342 8.76 -26.07 7.39
CA ALA A 342 7.44 -26.29 6.83
C ALA A 342 7.45 -27.04 5.49
N TYR A 343 8.47 -26.83 4.67
CA TYR A 343 8.54 -27.37 3.30
C TYR A 343 9.95 -27.90 2.96
N PRO A 344 10.41 -28.97 3.63
CA PRO A 344 11.75 -29.52 3.41
C PRO A 344 11.95 -30.03 1.98
N GLN A 345 10.88 -30.45 1.30
CA GLN A 345 10.92 -30.99 -0.07
C GLN A 345 10.49 -29.96 -1.14
N ALA A 346 10.27 -28.68 -0.77
CA ALA A 346 9.89 -27.66 -1.74
C ALA A 346 10.99 -27.43 -2.77
N HIS A 347 10.59 -27.21 -4.01
CA HIS A 347 11.49 -26.74 -5.04
C HIS A 347 11.88 -25.29 -4.77
N ARG A 348 13.13 -25.04 -4.41
CA ARG A 348 13.64 -23.72 -4.02
C ARG A 348 14.32 -23.05 -5.21
N ILE A 349 13.91 -21.80 -5.46
CA ILE A 349 14.39 -20.99 -6.55
C ILE A 349 14.91 -19.69 -5.93
N HIS A 350 16.17 -19.37 -6.21
CA HIS A 350 16.78 -18.11 -5.79
C HIS A 350 16.99 -17.20 -7.00
N ILE A 351 16.42 -15.99 -6.94
CA ILE A 351 16.61 -14.96 -7.96
C ILE A 351 17.65 -13.97 -7.45
N GLN A 352 18.82 -13.97 -8.09
CA GLN A 352 19.93 -13.08 -7.74
C GLN A 352 19.56 -11.60 -7.96
N GLU A 353 20.11 -10.73 -7.11
CA GLU A 353 19.88 -9.28 -7.14
C GLU A 353 18.40 -8.90 -7.12
N ALA A 354 17.55 -9.70 -6.51
CA ALA A 354 16.13 -9.46 -6.35
C ALA A 354 15.77 -9.33 -4.88
N ASP A 355 14.99 -8.31 -4.54
CA ASP A 355 14.38 -8.15 -3.22
C ASP A 355 12.95 -8.74 -3.21
N ARG A 356 12.22 -8.55 -2.11
CA ARG A 356 10.81 -8.99 -1.98
C ARG A 356 9.89 -8.43 -3.07
N ARG A 357 10.27 -7.34 -3.72
CA ARG A 357 9.52 -6.66 -4.80
C ARG A 357 9.78 -7.27 -6.18
N MET A 358 10.36 -8.47 -6.26
CA MET A 358 10.77 -9.12 -7.52
C MET A 358 9.63 -9.31 -8.52
N ILE A 359 8.38 -9.42 -8.07
CA ILE A 359 7.23 -9.63 -8.95
C ILE A 359 7.01 -8.48 -9.94
N TYR A 360 7.44 -7.27 -9.59
CA TYR A 360 7.36 -6.09 -10.47
C TYR A 360 8.72 -5.45 -10.78
N LYS A 361 9.78 -5.78 -10.04
CA LYS A 361 11.14 -5.32 -10.37
C LYS A 361 11.89 -6.28 -11.31
N LYS A 362 11.66 -7.59 -11.18
CA LYS A 362 12.26 -8.64 -12.02
C LYS A 362 11.20 -9.64 -12.51
N PRO A 363 10.11 -9.16 -13.14
CA PRO A 363 8.95 -9.99 -13.50
C PRO A 363 9.31 -11.13 -14.46
N SER A 364 10.25 -10.94 -15.36
CA SER A 364 10.68 -11.96 -16.31
C SER A 364 11.28 -13.19 -15.63
N SER A 365 12.06 -12.98 -14.55
CA SER A 365 12.64 -14.09 -13.77
C SER A 365 11.56 -14.90 -13.05
N VAL A 366 10.56 -14.23 -12.48
CA VAL A 366 9.41 -14.88 -11.84
C VAL A 366 8.57 -15.63 -12.88
N SER A 367 8.23 -14.97 -13.99
CA SER A 367 7.42 -15.54 -15.07
C SER A 367 8.04 -16.80 -15.67
N LYS A 368 9.37 -16.82 -15.86
CA LYS A 368 10.10 -17.98 -16.36
C LYS A 368 9.78 -19.26 -15.54
N HIS A 369 9.90 -19.17 -14.22
CA HIS A 369 9.65 -20.31 -13.35
C HIS A 369 8.18 -20.73 -13.31
N LEU A 370 7.26 -19.78 -13.39
CA LEU A 370 5.82 -20.07 -13.46
C LEU A 370 5.46 -20.74 -14.80
N LEU A 371 6.05 -20.31 -15.91
CA LEU A 371 5.86 -20.92 -17.23
C LEU A 371 6.42 -22.36 -17.28
N GLU A 372 7.59 -22.62 -16.67
CA GLU A 372 8.13 -23.97 -16.55
C GLU A 372 7.19 -24.90 -15.78
N LEU A 373 6.59 -24.39 -14.68
CA LEU A 373 5.63 -25.12 -13.88
C LEU A 373 4.34 -25.43 -14.65
N VAL A 374 3.79 -24.43 -15.34
CA VAL A 374 2.61 -24.60 -16.22
C VAL A 374 2.86 -25.65 -17.28
N SER A 375 3.99 -25.58 -18.00
CA SER A 375 4.36 -26.53 -19.05
C SER A 375 4.49 -27.97 -18.52
N LYS A 376 5.10 -28.15 -17.34
CA LYS A 376 5.18 -29.46 -16.68
C LYS A 376 3.79 -30.04 -16.39
N ARG A 377 2.84 -29.22 -15.94
CA ARG A 377 1.48 -29.67 -15.65
C ARG A 377 0.70 -29.98 -16.92
N GLN A 378 0.84 -29.18 -17.97
CA GLN A 378 0.21 -29.43 -19.28
C GLN A 378 0.69 -30.78 -19.87
N THR A 379 2.00 -31.04 -19.85
CA THR A 379 2.57 -32.31 -20.32
C THR A 379 2.06 -33.50 -19.51
N LYS A 380 1.88 -33.35 -18.19
CA LYS A 380 1.34 -34.41 -17.34
C LYS A 380 -0.13 -34.69 -17.65
N GLN A 381 -0.93 -33.66 -17.90
CA GLN A 381 -2.36 -33.82 -18.27
C GLN A 381 -2.55 -34.47 -19.64
N GLN A 382 -1.65 -34.25 -20.59
CA GLN A 382 -1.70 -34.88 -21.92
C GLN A 382 -1.35 -36.38 -21.90
N ARG A 383 -0.67 -36.84 -20.85
CA ARG A 383 -0.26 -38.27 -20.69
C ARG A 383 -1.26 -39.11 -19.89
N GLN A 384 -2.24 -38.43 -19.27
CA GLN A 384 -3.37 -39.07 -18.55
C GLN A 384 -4.61 -39.17 -19.47
#